data_291eac0a16955f259ca2299768eed586
#
_entry.id   291eac0a16955f259ca2299768eed586
#
_cell.length_a   1.000
_cell.length_b   1.000
_cell.length_c   1.000
_cell.angle_alpha   90.00
_cell.angle_beta   90.00
_cell.angle_gamma   90.00
#
_symmetry.space_group_name_H-M   'P 1'
#
loop_
_entity.id
_entity.type
_entity.pdbx_description
1 polymer ?
#
loop_
_entity_poly.entity_id
_entity_poly.type
_entity_poly.pdbx_seq_one_letter_code
_entity_poly.pdbx_strand_id
1 'polypeptide(L)'
;KKMTAIECQHISLKRGKVCIFKDISLSIKRGQFVALIGHNGAGKSSLIKILLGLIAPSSGTVSVLGTKPGSAAKKIGYLPENVSFYENLTVQENLNYFADLKQVPRARVHELIETLRLTRVSDQKVSLCSKGQRQRLGLAQALLTKPELLFLDEPTVGLDPLASDLMYSELVKLKNSGSTVVVCTHELLLVEDFIDRAVILCNGVKVADGTVRSLSEQFDVPYEMVSSKAVDAARTDPKLSSFLRENRLFCPANKLEKVQEYLEMKYDIKSVGVVAPSLLDIYKKAIGKGRF
;
A
#
# COMPACT_ATOMS: atom_id res chain seq x y z
N LYS A 1 13.11 20.38 4.92
CA LYS A 1 11.87 19.77 5.51
C LYS A 1 11.19 18.99 4.39
N LYS A 2 11.10 17.66 4.49
CA LYS A 2 10.26 16.88 3.55
C LYS A 2 8.82 17.35 3.80
N MET A 3 8.23 18.03 2.83
CA MET A 3 6.85 18.54 2.95
C MET A 3 5.89 17.36 3.05
N THR A 4 4.88 17.50 3.93
CA THR A 4 3.81 16.53 4.12
C THR A 4 2.89 16.51 2.89
N ALA A 5 2.53 15.32 2.41
CA ALA A 5 1.55 15.17 1.33
C ALA A 5 0.12 15.11 1.88
N ILE A 6 -0.06 14.43 3.02
CA ILE A 6 -1.36 14.27 3.68
C ILE A 6 -1.18 14.51 5.17
N GLU A 7 -2.05 15.34 5.74
CA GLU A 7 -2.14 15.58 7.17
C GLU A 7 -3.58 15.49 7.62
N CYS A 8 -3.88 14.55 8.50
CA CYS A 8 -5.18 14.40 9.15
C CYS A 8 -4.99 14.50 10.65
N GLN A 9 -5.80 15.32 11.33
CA GLN A 9 -5.76 15.49 12.75
C GLN A 9 -7.15 15.24 13.35
N HIS A 10 -7.24 14.18 14.16
CA HIS A 10 -8.45 13.81 14.92
C HIS A 10 -9.72 13.73 14.08
N ILE A 11 -9.60 13.21 12.83
CA ILE A 11 -10.74 13.11 11.94
C ILE A 11 -11.67 11.99 12.34
N SER A 12 -12.96 12.25 12.27
CA SER A 12 -14.03 11.27 12.46
C SER A 12 -15.04 11.38 11.33
N LEU A 13 -15.70 10.26 11.00
CA LEU A 13 -16.78 10.24 10.02
C LEU A 13 -17.98 9.47 10.55
N LYS A 14 -19.14 10.12 10.53
CA LYS A 14 -20.44 9.52 10.85
C LYS A 14 -21.35 9.63 9.63
N ARG A 15 -22.15 8.59 9.39
CA ARG A 15 -23.26 8.59 8.43
C ARG A 15 -24.54 8.24 9.16
N GLY A 16 -25.37 9.23 9.40
CA GLY A 16 -26.53 9.10 10.27
C GLY A 16 -26.09 8.69 11.69
N LYS A 17 -26.58 7.56 12.17
CA LYS A 17 -26.22 6.99 13.47
C LYS A 17 -24.96 6.11 13.46
N VAL A 18 -24.44 5.78 12.27
CA VAL A 18 -23.30 4.86 12.13
C VAL A 18 -22.00 5.64 12.15
N CYS A 19 -21.09 5.27 13.05
CA CYS A 19 -19.71 5.75 13.08
C CYS A 19 -18.87 4.90 12.12
N ILE A 20 -18.38 5.49 11.03
CA ILE A 20 -17.53 4.80 10.05
C ILE A 20 -16.09 4.69 10.59
N PHE A 21 -15.57 5.78 11.13
CA PHE A 21 -14.31 5.80 11.88
C PHE A 21 -14.29 6.99 12.85
N LYS A 22 -13.44 6.84 13.87
CA LYS A 22 -13.33 7.80 14.97
C LYS A 22 -11.86 8.11 15.26
N ASP A 23 -11.59 9.42 15.38
CA ASP A 23 -10.31 9.95 15.89
C ASP A 23 -9.08 9.44 15.15
N ILE A 24 -9.10 9.46 13.82
CA ILE A 24 -7.94 9.09 13.01
C ILE A 24 -7.02 10.29 12.85
N SER A 25 -5.76 10.14 13.28
CA SER A 25 -4.68 11.06 12.97
C SER A 25 -3.63 10.35 12.11
N LEU A 26 -3.26 10.96 10.98
CA LEU A 26 -2.39 10.38 9.97
C LEU A 26 -1.57 11.47 9.27
N SER A 27 -0.28 11.27 9.16
CA SER A 27 0.62 12.14 8.39
C SER A 27 1.41 11.31 7.39
N ILE A 28 1.33 11.63 6.09
CA ILE A 28 2.10 10.97 5.02
C ILE A 28 3.03 11.98 4.38
N LYS A 29 4.32 11.65 4.31
CA LYS A 29 5.36 12.49 3.70
C LYS A 29 5.33 12.33 2.17
N ARG A 30 5.73 13.39 1.45
CA ARG A 30 5.90 13.32 -0.01
C ARG A 30 6.91 12.25 -0.40
N GLY A 31 6.64 11.57 -1.49
CA GLY A 31 7.48 10.51 -2.05
C GLY A 31 7.45 9.20 -1.26
N GLN A 32 6.47 8.98 -0.38
CA GLN A 32 6.23 7.69 0.26
C GLN A 32 5.26 6.83 -0.55
N PHE A 33 5.47 5.53 -0.50
CA PHE A 33 4.49 4.54 -0.91
C PHE A 33 3.87 3.90 0.35
N VAL A 34 2.60 4.20 0.60
CA VAL A 34 1.90 3.80 1.83
C VAL A 34 0.74 2.86 1.49
N ALA A 35 0.67 1.72 2.17
CA ALA A 35 -0.50 0.85 2.13
C ALA A 35 -1.46 1.20 3.27
N LEU A 36 -2.71 1.46 2.93
CA LEU A 36 -3.83 1.57 3.86
C LEU A 36 -4.56 0.24 3.92
N ILE A 37 -4.38 -0.48 5.01
CA ILE A 37 -4.76 -1.87 5.17
C ILE A 37 -5.95 -1.99 6.12
N GLY A 38 -6.85 -2.92 5.84
CA GLY A 38 -7.97 -3.24 6.72
C GLY A 38 -9.01 -4.11 6.00
N HIS A 39 -9.86 -4.77 6.78
CA HIS A 39 -10.96 -5.55 6.23
C HIS A 39 -11.98 -4.69 5.48
N ASN A 40 -12.89 -5.31 4.72
CA ASN A 40 -13.97 -4.61 4.07
C ASN A 40 -14.86 -3.91 5.11
N GLY A 41 -15.14 -2.63 4.89
CA GLY A 41 -15.87 -1.81 5.88
C GLY A 41 -15.00 -1.16 6.96
N ALA A 42 -13.69 -1.34 6.99
CA ALA A 42 -12.79 -0.68 7.95
C ALA A 42 -12.69 0.86 7.80
N GLY A 43 -13.30 1.42 6.73
CA GLY A 43 -13.32 2.87 6.49
C GLY A 43 -12.30 3.37 5.45
N LYS A 44 -11.50 2.48 4.83
CA LYS A 44 -10.44 2.84 3.86
C LYS A 44 -10.93 3.73 2.72
N SER A 45 -11.93 3.28 1.95
CA SER A 45 -12.47 4.04 0.81
C SER A 45 -13.17 5.34 1.27
N SER A 46 -13.75 5.36 2.48
CA SER A 46 -14.31 6.58 3.06
C SER A 46 -13.23 7.59 3.40
N LEU A 47 -12.09 7.13 3.92
CA LEU A 47 -10.92 7.97 4.18
C LEU A 47 -10.39 8.56 2.86
N ILE A 48 -10.21 7.74 1.81
CA ILE A 48 -9.82 8.25 0.48
C ILE A 48 -10.79 9.32 -0.02
N LYS A 49 -12.11 9.11 0.10
CA LYS A 49 -13.11 10.09 -0.33
C LYS A 49 -12.98 11.43 0.40
N ILE A 50 -12.62 11.43 1.69
CA ILE A 50 -12.31 12.65 2.43
C ILE A 50 -11.04 13.31 1.87
N LEU A 51 -9.97 12.54 1.65
CA LEU A 51 -8.71 13.05 1.13
C LEU A 51 -8.85 13.65 -0.28
N LEU A 52 -9.75 13.09 -1.09
CA LEU A 52 -10.12 13.63 -2.41
C LEU A 52 -11.02 14.85 -2.34
N GLY A 53 -11.60 15.16 -1.16
CA GLY A 53 -12.57 16.24 -0.99
C GLY A 53 -13.97 15.92 -1.50
N LEU A 54 -14.29 14.64 -1.73
CA LEU A 54 -15.61 14.18 -2.19
C LEU A 54 -16.64 14.16 -1.05
N ILE A 55 -16.20 13.98 0.20
CA ILE A 55 -17.00 14.07 1.40
C ILE A 55 -16.24 14.85 2.48
N ALA A 56 -16.95 15.54 3.35
CA ALA A 56 -16.35 16.21 4.50
C ALA A 56 -16.28 15.26 5.71
N PRO A 57 -15.21 15.32 6.54
CA PRO A 57 -15.21 14.65 7.82
C PRO A 57 -16.26 15.26 8.75
N SER A 58 -16.77 14.48 9.71
CA SER A 58 -17.70 14.98 10.74
C SER A 58 -17.01 15.85 11.78
N SER A 59 -15.72 15.61 12.02
CA SER A 59 -14.84 16.40 12.90
C SER A 59 -13.39 16.25 12.52
N GLY A 60 -12.51 17.09 13.07
CA GLY A 60 -11.08 17.11 12.81
C GLY A 60 -10.72 17.96 11.59
N THR A 61 -9.43 17.96 11.25
CA THR A 61 -8.88 18.75 10.14
C THR A 61 -8.12 17.87 9.16
N VAL A 62 -8.19 18.23 7.88
CA VAL A 62 -7.51 17.54 6.79
C VAL A 62 -6.82 18.53 5.87
N SER A 63 -5.57 18.27 5.56
CA SER A 63 -4.81 18.97 4.52
C SER A 63 -4.22 17.97 3.54
N VAL A 64 -4.33 18.25 2.25
CA VAL A 64 -3.76 17.43 1.17
C VAL A 64 -2.90 18.32 0.27
N LEU A 65 -1.64 17.96 0.07
CA LEU A 65 -0.63 18.76 -0.62
C LEU A 65 -0.53 20.21 -0.07
N GLY A 66 -0.77 20.38 1.22
CA GLY A 66 -0.73 21.69 1.90
C GLY A 66 -1.98 22.55 1.69
N THR A 67 -3.04 22.00 1.10
CA THR A 67 -4.30 22.71 0.83
C THR A 67 -5.50 21.96 1.39
N LYS A 68 -6.68 22.59 1.36
CA LYS A 68 -7.95 21.94 1.68
C LYS A 68 -8.21 20.79 0.68
N PRO A 69 -8.76 19.63 1.11
CA PRO A 69 -9.16 18.56 0.19
C PRO A 69 -9.99 19.05 -0.98
N GLY A 70 -9.72 18.51 -2.18
CA GLY A 70 -10.36 18.95 -3.43
C GLY A 70 -9.68 20.14 -4.14
N SER A 71 -8.97 21.01 -3.43
CA SER A 71 -8.35 22.20 -4.03
C SER A 71 -7.17 21.87 -4.95
N ALA A 72 -6.50 20.75 -4.73
CA ALA A 72 -5.36 20.29 -5.52
C ALA A 72 -5.74 19.15 -6.51
N ALA A 73 -6.98 19.04 -6.93
CA ALA A 73 -7.49 17.92 -7.75
C ALA A 73 -6.67 17.66 -9.03
N LYS A 74 -6.12 18.70 -9.67
CA LYS A 74 -5.28 18.56 -10.88
C LYS A 74 -3.93 17.84 -10.59
N LYS A 75 -3.47 17.83 -9.33
CA LYS A 75 -2.24 17.20 -8.87
C LYS A 75 -2.45 15.83 -8.27
N ILE A 76 -3.69 15.35 -8.24
CA ILE A 76 -4.09 14.09 -7.64
C ILE A 76 -4.61 13.15 -8.73
N GLY A 77 -4.07 11.92 -8.74
CA GLY A 77 -4.62 10.81 -9.50
C GLY A 77 -5.46 9.92 -8.59
N TYR A 78 -6.50 9.34 -9.14
CA TYR A 78 -7.33 8.38 -8.41
C TYR A 78 -7.77 7.23 -9.29
N LEU A 79 -7.49 6.01 -8.84
CA LEU A 79 -7.98 4.76 -9.39
C LEU A 79 -8.97 4.16 -8.39
N PRO A 80 -10.28 4.24 -8.62
CA PRO A 80 -11.27 3.58 -7.76
C PRO A 80 -11.29 2.07 -8.00
N GLU A 81 -11.81 1.31 -7.04
CA GLU A 81 -11.98 -0.15 -7.14
C GLU A 81 -12.78 -0.54 -8.40
N ASN A 82 -13.86 0.18 -8.66
CA ASN A 82 -14.70 -0.02 -9.85
C ASN A 82 -14.55 1.16 -10.80
N VAL A 83 -13.83 0.94 -11.90
CA VAL A 83 -13.62 1.97 -12.92
C VAL A 83 -14.70 1.85 -13.98
N SER A 84 -15.39 2.96 -14.25
CA SER A 84 -16.37 3.06 -15.33
C SER A 84 -15.77 3.77 -16.53
N PHE A 85 -15.94 3.18 -17.69
CA PHE A 85 -15.52 3.71 -18.98
C PHE A 85 -16.68 3.77 -19.96
N TYR A 86 -16.49 4.49 -21.04
CA TYR A 86 -17.39 4.43 -22.20
C TYR A 86 -17.13 3.11 -22.94
N GLU A 87 -17.98 2.14 -22.72
CA GLU A 87 -17.84 0.75 -23.19
C GLU A 87 -17.72 0.63 -24.71
N ASN A 88 -18.39 1.51 -25.46
CA ASN A 88 -18.40 1.52 -26.92
C ASN A 88 -17.20 2.24 -27.54
N LEU A 89 -16.42 2.99 -26.75
CA LEU A 89 -15.21 3.63 -27.19
C LEU A 89 -14.02 2.67 -27.05
N THR A 90 -13.00 2.87 -27.87
CA THR A 90 -11.73 2.15 -27.75
C THR A 90 -10.95 2.61 -26.51
N VAL A 91 -9.92 1.86 -26.13
CA VAL A 91 -8.99 2.23 -25.06
C VAL A 91 -8.38 3.61 -25.33
N GLN A 92 -7.92 3.85 -26.55
CA GLN A 92 -7.32 5.12 -26.97
C GLN A 92 -8.36 6.26 -26.94
N GLU A 93 -9.57 6.04 -27.46
CA GLU A 93 -10.64 7.04 -27.44
C GLU A 93 -11.05 7.43 -26.03
N ASN A 94 -11.16 6.47 -25.11
CA ASN A 94 -11.42 6.74 -23.69
C ASN A 94 -10.31 7.62 -23.07
N LEU A 95 -9.03 7.27 -23.28
CA LEU A 95 -7.92 8.08 -22.76
C LEU A 95 -7.88 9.46 -23.40
N ASN A 96 -8.16 9.55 -24.68
CA ASN A 96 -8.25 10.81 -25.39
C ASN A 96 -9.33 11.70 -24.81
N TYR A 97 -10.51 11.16 -24.53
CA TYR A 97 -11.62 11.90 -23.92
C TYR A 97 -11.23 12.47 -22.55
N PHE A 98 -10.62 11.64 -21.66
CA PHE A 98 -10.17 12.11 -20.36
C PHE A 98 -9.00 13.10 -20.46
N ALA A 99 -8.12 12.95 -21.43
CA ALA A 99 -7.03 13.88 -21.69
C ALA A 99 -7.55 15.26 -22.10
N ASP A 100 -8.60 15.32 -22.94
CA ASP A 100 -9.25 16.56 -23.33
C ASP A 100 -9.89 17.26 -22.15
N LEU A 101 -10.64 16.52 -21.31
CA LEU A 101 -11.23 17.06 -20.08
C LEU A 101 -10.20 17.65 -19.12
N LYS A 102 -9.01 17.04 -19.07
CA LYS A 102 -7.92 17.47 -18.19
C LYS A 102 -6.93 18.41 -18.88
N GLN A 103 -7.15 18.75 -20.14
CA GLN A 103 -6.26 19.58 -20.97
C GLN A 103 -4.83 19.01 -21.05
N VAL A 104 -4.72 17.69 -21.25
CA VAL A 104 -3.46 16.96 -21.35
C VAL A 104 -3.15 16.69 -22.83
N PRO A 105 -1.89 16.90 -23.29
CA PRO A 105 -1.51 16.65 -24.68
C PRO A 105 -1.64 15.17 -25.08
N ARG A 106 -1.99 14.90 -26.35
CA ARG A 106 -2.09 13.54 -26.91
C ARG A 106 -0.81 12.73 -26.78
N ALA A 107 0.36 13.38 -26.84
CA ALA A 107 1.64 12.73 -26.61
C ALA A 107 1.69 11.98 -25.26
N ARG A 108 1.04 12.52 -24.22
CA ARG A 108 0.94 11.86 -22.91
C ARG A 108 0.07 10.62 -22.95
N VAL A 109 -0.99 10.62 -23.76
CA VAL A 109 -1.84 9.45 -23.97
C VAL A 109 -1.05 8.31 -24.61
N HIS A 110 -0.28 8.60 -25.68
CA HIS A 110 0.58 7.62 -26.33
C HIS A 110 1.62 7.05 -25.36
N GLU A 111 2.33 7.93 -24.62
CA GLU A 111 3.29 7.50 -23.58
C GLU A 111 2.67 6.52 -22.57
N LEU A 112 1.45 6.80 -22.08
CA LEU A 112 0.79 5.93 -21.10
C LEU A 112 0.29 4.61 -21.69
N ILE A 113 -0.17 4.61 -22.95
CA ILE A 113 -0.56 3.38 -23.67
C ILE A 113 0.66 2.45 -23.79
N GLU A 114 1.82 2.97 -24.12
CA GLU A 114 3.06 2.19 -24.21
C GLU A 114 3.52 1.72 -22.83
N THR A 115 3.66 2.65 -21.87
CA THR A 115 4.14 2.35 -20.49
C THR A 115 3.31 1.27 -19.82
N LEU A 116 1.98 1.32 -19.97
CA LEU A 116 1.05 0.38 -19.34
C LEU A 116 0.70 -0.83 -20.22
N ARG A 117 1.47 -1.03 -21.32
CA ARG A 117 1.33 -2.18 -22.22
C ARG A 117 -0.09 -2.34 -22.78
N LEU A 118 -0.70 -1.21 -23.16
CA LEU A 118 -2.04 -1.17 -23.77
C LEU A 118 -1.98 -1.08 -25.30
N THR A 119 -0.80 -0.98 -25.91
CA THR A 119 -0.61 -0.78 -27.37
C THR A 119 -1.37 -1.81 -28.20
N ARG A 120 -1.34 -3.09 -27.80
CA ARG A 120 -2.01 -4.16 -28.57
C ARG A 120 -3.54 -4.09 -28.56
N VAL A 121 -4.10 -3.34 -27.61
CA VAL A 121 -5.55 -3.20 -27.41
C VAL A 121 -6.01 -1.75 -27.51
N SER A 122 -5.15 -0.84 -27.97
CA SER A 122 -5.46 0.59 -28.07
C SER A 122 -6.71 0.87 -28.90
N ASP A 123 -6.89 0.14 -30.00
CA ASP A 123 -8.02 0.26 -30.91
C ASP A 123 -9.19 -0.70 -30.58
N GLN A 124 -9.06 -1.47 -29.48
CA GLN A 124 -10.11 -2.38 -29.02
C GLN A 124 -11.13 -1.63 -28.16
N LYS A 125 -12.41 -1.89 -28.37
CA LYS A 125 -13.49 -1.37 -27.50
C LYS A 125 -13.29 -1.86 -26.07
N VAL A 126 -13.55 -0.97 -25.09
CA VAL A 126 -13.36 -1.29 -23.67
C VAL A 126 -14.28 -2.44 -23.23
N SER A 127 -15.47 -2.58 -23.82
CA SER A 127 -16.37 -3.72 -23.57
C SER A 127 -15.73 -5.09 -23.83
N LEU A 128 -14.71 -5.16 -24.70
CA LEU A 128 -14.00 -6.40 -25.05
C LEU A 128 -12.69 -6.57 -24.25
N CYS A 129 -12.33 -5.61 -23.41
CA CYS A 129 -11.11 -5.66 -22.63
C CYS A 129 -11.23 -6.60 -21.43
N SER A 130 -10.15 -7.34 -21.14
CA SER A 130 -10.03 -8.11 -19.92
C SER A 130 -10.02 -7.19 -18.68
N LYS A 131 -10.29 -7.76 -17.51
CA LYS A 131 -10.24 -7.00 -16.25
C LYS A 131 -8.89 -6.31 -16.05
N GLY A 132 -7.78 -7.01 -16.32
CA GLY A 132 -6.42 -6.45 -16.23
C GLY A 132 -6.15 -5.32 -17.21
N GLN A 133 -6.70 -5.40 -18.44
CA GLN A 133 -6.61 -4.32 -19.42
C GLN A 133 -7.41 -3.09 -18.95
N ARG A 134 -8.63 -3.29 -18.42
CA ARG A 134 -9.46 -2.21 -17.85
C ARG A 134 -8.78 -1.56 -16.64
N GLN A 135 -8.15 -2.34 -15.77
CA GLN A 135 -7.44 -1.82 -14.62
C GLN A 135 -6.23 -0.97 -15.03
N ARG A 136 -5.45 -1.43 -16.03
CA ARG A 136 -4.34 -0.63 -16.60
C ARG A 136 -4.83 0.63 -17.30
N LEU A 137 -5.96 0.58 -17.98
CA LEU A 137 -6.61 1.75 -18.55
C LEU A 137 -7.01 2.76 -17.44
N GLY A 138 -7.56 2.27 -16.31
CA GLY A 138 -7.87 3.09 -15.15
C GLY A 138 -6.64 3.76 -14.55
N LEU A 139 -5.54 3.01 -14.44
CA LEU A 139 -4.27 3.58 -14.02
C LEU A 139 -3.77 4.64 -15.01
N ALA A 140 -3.84 4.39 -16.32
CA ALA A 140 -3.49 5.38 -17.34
C ALA A 140 -4.28 6.67 -17.17
N GLN A 141 -5.60 6.58 -16.96
CA GLN A 141 -6.47 7.73 -16.69
C GLN A 141 -6.04 8.50 -15.43
N ALA A 142 -5.70 7.79 -14.35
CA ALA A 142 -5.25 8.40 -13.10
C ALA A 142 -3.90 9.14 -13.27
N LEU A 143 -3.07 8.68 -14.19
CA LEU A 143 -1.72 9.21 -14.45
C LEU A 143 -1.63 10.30 -15.52
N LEU A 144 -2.72 10.64 -16.18
CA LEU A 144 -2.72 11.64 -17.27
C LEU A 144 -2.05 12.95 -16.87
N THR A 145 -2.34 13.48 -15.71
CA THR A 145 -1.86 14.79 -15.23
C THR A 145 -0.48 14.75 -14.57
N LYS A 146 0.24 13.62 -14.57
CA LYS A 146 1.49 13.41 -13.81
C LYS A 146 1.31 13.78 -12.32
N PRO A 147 0.47 13.08 -11.59
CA PRO A 147 0.06 13.49 -10.25
C PRO A 147 1.21 13.50 -9.24
N GLU A 148 1.20 14.48 -8.32
CA GLU A 148 2.09 14.52 -7.16
C GLU A 148 1.65 13.51 -6.08
N LEU A 149 0.36 13.16 -6.07
CA LEU A 149 -0.26 12.21 -5.14
C LEU A 149 -1.23 11.29 -5.90
N LEU A 150 -1.07 10.00 -5.71
CA LEU A 150 -1.88 8.97 -6.35
C LEU A 150 -2.59 8.12 -5.30
N PHE A 151 -3.90 8.02 -5.40
CA PHE A 151 -4.72 7.11 -4.62
C PHE A 151 -5.18 5.94 -5.49
N LEU A 152 -5.08 4.71 -4.95
CA LEU A 152 -5.58 3.50 -5.60
C LEU A 152 -6.42 2.72 -4.59
N ASP A 153 -7.62 2.37 -5.00
CA ASP A 153 -8.55 1.57 -4.19
C ASP A 153 -8.65 0.17 -4.81
N GLU A 154 -8.05 -0.82 -4.13
CA GLU A 154 -7.99 -2.23 -4.54
C GLU A 154 -7.48 -2.45 -5.99
N PRO A 155 -6.30 -1.91 -6.37
CA PRO A 155 -5.87 -1.85 -7.77
C PRO A 155 -5.60 -3.20 -8.42
N THR A 156 -5.37 -4.25 -7.64
CA THR A 156 -4.96 -5.58 -8.13
C THR A 156 -6.05 -6.64 -7.98
N VAL A 157 -7.18 -6.31 -7.37
CA VAL A 157 -8.27 -7.27 -7.18
C VAL A 157 -8.72 -7.91 -8.49
N GLY A 158 -8.58 -9.25 -8.55
CA GLY A 158 -8.94 -10.07 -9.72
C GLY A 158 -8.00 -9.93 -10.90
N LEU A 159 -6.79 -9.45 -10.69
CA LEU A 159 -5.66 -9.63 -11.60
C LEU A 159 -4.95 -10.96 -11.31
N ASP A 160 -4.29 -11.49 -12.34
CA ASP A 160 -3.32 -12.57 -12.12
C ASP A 160 -2.04 -12.03 -11.45
N PRO A 161 -1.21 -12.89 -10.84
CA PRO A 161 0.00 -12.45 -10.13
C PRO A 161 0.94 -11.61 -10.99
N LEU A 162 1.13 -11.97 -12.25
CA LEU A 162 2.04 -11.26 -13.15
C LEU A 162 1.54 -9.85 -13.48
N ALA A 163 0.23 -9.70 -13.67
CA ALA A 163 -0.38 -8.39 -13.89
C ALA A 163 -0.32 -7.52 -12.63
N SER A 164 -0.46 -8.12 -11.45
CA SER A 164 -0.32 -7.43 -10.16
C SER A 164 1.10 -6.92 -9.94
N ASP A 165 2.11 -7.76 -10.17
CA ASP A 165 3.53 -7.37 -10.08
C ASP A 165 3.86 -6.22 -11.03
N LEU A 166 3.35 -6.28 -12.26
CA LEU A 166 3.53 -5.20 -13.22
C LEU A 166 2.92 -3.90 -12.72
N MET A 167 1.71 -3.95 -12.17
CA MET A 167 1.01 -2.79 -11.60
C MET A 167 1.85 -2.15 -10.49
N TYR A 168 2.27 -2.93 -9.49
CA TYR A 168 3.07 -2.42 -8.38
C TYR A 168 4.44 -1.91 -8.82
N SER A 169 5.09 -2.57 -9.79
CA SER A 169 6.35 -2.10 -10.35
C SER A 169 6.23 -0.72 -10.99
N GLU A 170 5.14 -0.44 -11.72
CA GLU A 170 4.88 0.89 -12.27
C GLU A 170 4.62 1.93 -11.17
N LEU A 171 3.92 1.55 -10.09
CA LEU A 171 3.71 2.42 -8.93
C LEU A 171 5.02 2.76 -8.20
N VAL A 172 5.95 1.80 -8.09
CA VAL A 172 7.29 2.06 -7.54
C VAL A 172 8.08 3.04 -8.42
N LYS A 173 8.02 2.91 -9.74
CA LYS A 173 8.66 3.88 -10.65
C LYS A 173 8.10 5.29 -10.45
N LEU A 174 6.79 5.42 -10.30
CA LEU A 174 6.13 6.69 -10.02
C LEU A 174 6.59 7.29 -8.68
N LYS A 175 6.63 6.49 -7.63
CA LYS A 175 7.17 6.90 -6.33
C LYS A 175 8.62 7.36 -6.45
N ASN A 176 9.45 6.62 -7.17
CA ASN A 176 10.87 6.97 -7.39
C ASN A 176 11.05 8.26 -8.21
N SER A 177 10.09 8.62 -9.06
CA SER A 177 10.03 9.89 -9.77
C SER A 177 9.50 11.06 -8.94
N GLY A 178 9.16 10.82 -7.65
CA GLY A 178 8.76 11.84 -6.67
C GLY A 178 7.28 11.89 -6.32
N SER A 179 6.44 11.07 -6.94
CA SER A 179 5.03 10.97 -6.59
C SER A 179 4.84 10.27 -5.23
N THR A 180 3.82 10.68 -4.49
CA THR A 180 3.36 9.98 -3.30
C THR A 180 2.27 8.99 -3.70
N VAL A 181 2.36 7.75 -3.23
CA VAL A 181 1.40 6.68 -3.57
C VAL A 181 0.71 6.19 -2.32
N VAL A 182 -0.61 6.12 -2.34
CA VAL A 182 -1.44 5.54 -1.27
C VAL A 182 -2.32 4.47 -1.89
N VAL A 183 -2.10 3.22 -1.51
CA VAL A 183 -2.88 2.08 -1.96
C VAL A 183 -3.75 1.55 -0.84
N CYS A 184 -5.04 1.39 -1.08
CA CYS A 184 -5.92 0.61 -0.23
C CYS A 184 -5.97 -0.81 -0.76
N THR A 185 -5.67 -1.78 0.09
CA THR A 185 -5.75 -3.19 -0.29
C THR A 185 -5.96 -4.11 0.91
N HIS A 186 -6.48 -5.27 0.64
CA HIS A 186 -6.49 -6.42 1.56
C HIS A 186 -5.56 -7.55 1.08
N GLU A 187 -4.91 -7.39 -0.08
CA GLU A 187 -3.94 -8.34 -0.64
C GLU A 187 -2.54 -8.07 -0.09
N LEU A 188 -2.34 -8.39 1.21
CA LEU A 188 -1.16 -7.98 1.97
C LEU A 188 0.15 -8.55 1.44
N LEU A 189 0.14 -9.83 1.01
CA LEU A 189 1.33 -10.51 0.49
C LEU A 189 1.79 -9.96 -0.86
N LEU A 190 0.88 -9.34 -1.63
CA LEU A 190 1.24 -8.75 -2.91
C LEU A 190 1.85 -7.35 -2.76
N VAL A 191 1.45 -6.61 -1.72
CA VAL A 191 1.87 -5.20 -1.56
C VAL A 191 3.11 -5.02 -0.70
N GLU A 192 3.42 -6.00 0.17
CA GLU A 192 4.44 -5.85 1.23
C GLU A 192 5.85 -5.52 0.71
N ASP A 193 6.24 -6.05 -0.44
CA ASP A 193 7.57 -5.81 -1.04
C ASP A 193 7.73 -4.42 -1.68
N PHE A 194 6.63 -3.71 -1.88
CA PHE A 194 6.61 -2.46 -2.63
C PHE A 194 6.45 -1.21 -1.77
N ILE A 195 5.98 -1.36 -0.52
CA ILE A 195 5.62 -0.24 0.35
C ILE A 195 6.75 0.19 1.29
N ASP A 196 6.78 1.48 1.59
CA ASP A 196 7.66 2.01 2.64
C ASP A 196 7.00 1.91 4.02
N ARG A 197 5.66 1.92 4.08
CA ARG A 197 4.89 2.05 5.32
C ARG A 197 3.49 1.46 5.17
N ALA A 198 3.02 0.84 6.23
CA ALA A 198 1.65 0.35 6.35
C ALA A 198 0.89 1.10 7.44
N VAL A 199 -0.37 1.45 7.14
CA VAL A 199 -1.35 2.00 8.08
C VAL A 199 -2.49 1.01 8.17
N ILE A 200 -2.73 0.46 9.36
CA ILE A 200 -3.75 -0.57 9.57
C ILE A 200 -4.97 0.04 10.24
N LEU A 201 -6.12 -0.10 9.57
CA LEU A 201 -7.43 0.27 10.09
C LEU A 201 -8.21 -0.99 10.48
N CYS A 202 -8.81 -0.98 11.64
CA CYS A 202 -9.70 -2.03 12.11
C CYS A 202 -10.90 -1.40 12.79
N ASN A 203 -12.13 -1.78 12.37
CA ASN A 203 -13.39 -1.27 12.95
C ASN A 203 -13.43 0.28 13.09
N GLY A 204 -12.94 0.98 12.10
CA GLY A 204 -12.94 2.44 12.09
C GLY A 204 -11.90 3.10 13.00
N VAL A 205 -10.90 2.35 13.46
CA VAL A 205 -9.79 2.87 14.29
C VAL A 205 -8.44 2.57 13.61
N LYS A 206 -7.50 3.49 13.69
CA LYS A 206 -6.11 3.26 13.28
C LYS A 206 -5.39 2.46 14.38
N VAL A 207 -5.12 1.18 14.12
CA VAL A 207 -4.50 0.25 15.10
C VAL A 207 -2.99 0.17 14.96
N ALA A 208 -2.45 0.46 13.78
CA ALA A 208 -1.01 0.44 13.53
C ALA A 208 -0.62 1.42 12.43
N ASP A 209 0.63 1.90 12.50
CA ASP A 209 1.18 2.87 11.57
C ASP A 209 2.72 2.86 11.62
N GLY A 210 3.36 2.30 10.61
CA GLY A 210 4.82 2.19 10.57
C GLY A 210 5.37 1.39 9.41
N THR A 211 6.70 1.22 9.39
CA THR A 211 7.39 0.28 8.50
C THR A 211 7.14 -1.17 8.95
N VAL A 212 7.32 -2.16 8.07
CA VAL A 212 7.22 -3.58 8.45
C VAL A 212 8.09 -3.88 9.66
N ARG A 213 9.33 -3.36 9.71
CA ARG A 213 10.24 -3.52 10.85
C ARG A 213 9.68 -2.94 12.15
N SER A 214 9.26 -1.67 12.14
CA SER A 214 8.72 -1.03 13.35
C SER A 214 7.44 -1.69 13.84
N LEU A 215 6.59 -2.17 12.93
CA LEU A 215 5.37 -2.89 13.26
C LEU A 215 5.65 -4.29 13.82
N SER A 216 6.67 -4.99 13.29
CA SER A 216 7.08 -6.28 13.85
C SER A 216 7.56 -6.15 15.30
N GLU A 217 8.31 -5.08 15.60
CA GLU A 217 8.74 -4.75 16.97
C GLU A 217 7.55 -4.40 17.88
N GLN A 218 6.63 -3.54 17.40
CA GLN A 218 5.44 -3.10 18.14
C GLN A 218 4.50 -4.24 18.52
N PHE A 219 4.36 -5.24 17.64
CA PHE A 219 3.44 -6.37 17.82
C PHE A 219 4.12 -7.67 18.23
N ASP A 220 5.42 -7.65 18.52
CA ASP A 220 6.21 -8.82 18.91
C ASP A 220 6.13 -9.95 17.87
N VAL A 221 6.21 -9.62 16.58
CA VAL A 221 6.25 -10.59 15.49
C VAL A 221 7.71 -10.87 15.16
N PRO A 222 8.21 -12.11 15.40
CA PRO A 222 9.62 -12.39 15.26
C PRO A 222 10.03 -12.60 13.80
N TYR A 223 11.32 -12.37 13.53
CA TYR A 223 12.00 -12.75 12.30
C TYR A 223 12.38 -14.22 12.33
N GLU A 224 12.33 -14.90 11.19
CA GLU A 224 12.87 -16.24 11.07
C GLU A 224 14.35 -16.20 10.68
N MET A 225 15.17 -16.92 11.41
CA MET A 225 16.59 -17.11 11.12
C MET A 225 16.78 -18.46 10.41
N VAL A 226 17.16 -18.42 9.13
CA VAL A 226 17.26 -19.60 8.27
C VAL A 226 18.70 -20.10 8.24
N SER A 227 19.00 -21.15 9.03
CA SER A 227 20.27 -21.87 9.04
C SER A 227 20.08 -23.19 9.77
N SER A 228 20.37 -24.33 9.11
CA SER A 228 20.32 -25.64 9.75
C SER A 228 21.30 -25.74 10.92
N LYS A 229 22.51 -25.20 10.76
CA LYS A 229 23.53 -25.15 11.83
C LYS A 229 23.07 -24.33 13.04
N ALA A 230 22.39 -23.20 12.81
CA ALA A 230 21.85 -22.37 13.90
C ALA A 230 20.69 -23.08 14.63
N VAL A 231 19.85 -23.80 13.91
CA VAL A 231 18.80 -24.65 14.50
C VAL A 231 19.39 -25.76 15.36
N ASP A 232 20.44 -26.44 14.86
CA ASP A 232 21.13 -27.52 15.61
C ASP A 232 21.80 -26.95 16.87
N ALA A 233 22.48 -25.80 16.78
CA ALA A 233 23.02 -25.11 17.94
C ALA A 233 21.94 -24.75 18.96
N ALA A 234 20.76 -24.29 18.51
CA ALA A 234 19.66 -23.90 19.38
C ALA A 234 19.01 -25.08 20.13
N ARG A 235 19.17 -26.31 19.67
CA ARG A 235 18.69 -27.52 20.35
C ARG A 235 19.44 -27.81 21.65
N THR A 236 20.71 -27.41 21.71
CA THR A 236 21.60 -27.74 22.85
C THR A 236 22.00 -26.51 23.68
N ASP A 237 21.89 -25.31 23.12
CA ASP A 237 22.27 -24.07 23.78
C ASP A 237 21.09 -23.40 24.49
N PRO A 238 21.11 -23.31 25.84
CA PRO A 238 20.04 -22.66 26.61
C PRO A 238 19.76 -21.19 26.24
N LYS A 239 20.78 -20.47 25.70
CA LYS A 239 20.61 -19.07 25.26
C LYS A 239 19.84 -18.95 23.94
N LEU A 240 19.90 -19.99 23.12
CA LEU A 240 19.23 -20.04 21.81
C LEU A 240 17.91 -20.81 21.82
N SER A 241 17.75 -21.74 22.79
CA SER A 241 16.57 -22.62 22.85
C SER A 241 15.24 -21.88 22.97
N SER A 242 15.24 -20.71 23.60
CA SER A 242 14.04 -19.86 23.71
C SER A 242 13.55 -19.30 22.38
N PHE A 243 14.39 -19.29 21.35
CA PHE A 243 14.08 -18.86 19.99
C PHE A 243 13.65 -20.02 19.09
N LEU A 244 13.85 -21.27 19.51
CA LEU A 244 13.51 -22.47 18.74
C LEU A 244 12.02 -22.79 18.86
N ARG A 245 11.31 -22.90 17.71
CA ARG A 245 9.91 -23.33 17.62
C ARG A 245 9.75 -24.24 16.41
N GLU A 246 9.19 -25.42 16.57
CA GLU A 246 8.91 -26.37 15.48
C GLU A 246 10.07 -26.56 14.50
N ASN A 247 11.29 -26.73 15.01
CA ASN A 247 12.52 -26.86 14.20
C ASN A 247 12.90 -25.63 13.37
N ARG A 248 12.39 -24.46 13.72
CA ARG A 248 12.72 -23.16 13.09
C ARG A 248 13.14 -22.17 14.17
N LEU A 249 14.04 -21.27 13.82
CA LEU A 249 14.58 -20.28 14.76
C LEU A 249 13.92 -18.93 14.55
N PHE A 250 13.18 -18.45 15.56
CA PHE A 250 12.47 -17.18 15.52
C PHE A 250 13.05 -16.19 16.53
N CYS A 251 13.52 -15.05 16.03
CA CYS A 251 14.19 -14.05 16.84
C CYS A 251 13.46 -12.70 16.76
N PRO A 252 13.18 -12.03 17.90
CA PRO A 252 12.67 -10.67 17.89
C PRO A 252 13.62 -9.72 17.16
N ALA A 253 13.08 -8.73 16.45
CA ALA A 253 13.85 -7.77 15.67
C ALA A 253 15.00 -7.09 16.46
N ASN A 254 14.72 -6.72 17.70
CA ASN A 254 15.68 -6.06 18.61
C ASN A 254 16.79 -6.95 19.15
N LYS A 255 16.75 -8.25 18.88
CA LYS A 255 17.76 -9.24 19.31
C LYS A 255 18.53 -9.87 18.14
N LEU A 256 18.14 -9.60 16.90
CA LEU A 256 18.71 -10.23 15.71
C LEU A 256 20.24 -10.09 15.65
N GLU A 257 20.75 -8.86 15.73
CA GLU A 257 22.19 -8.59 15.65
C GLU A 257 22.97 -9.35 16.73
N LYS A 258 22.49 -9.27 17.98
CA LYS A 258 23.13 -9.97 19.12
C LYS A 258 23.13 -11.50 18.97
N VAL A 259 22.07 -12.06 18.41
CA VAL A 259 21.97 -13.51 18.19
C VAL A 259 22.88 -13.93 17.03
N GLN A 260 22.97 -13.11 15.96
CA GLN A 260 23.90 -13.35 14.85
C GLN A 260 25.36 -13.31 15.32
N GLU A 261 25.76 -12.29 16.07
CA GLU A 261 27.08 -12.18 16.66
C GLU A 261 27.40 -13.38 17.57
N TYR A 262 26.44 -13.80 18.40
CA TYR A 262 26.62 -14.96 19.29
C TYR A 262 26.80 -16.26 18.50
N LEU A 263 26.05 -16.47 17.42
CA LEU A 263 26.20 -17.63 16.52
C LEU A 263 27.56 -17.63 15.81
N GLU A 264 28.04 -16.48 15.37
CA GLU A 264 29.35 -16.34 14.75
C GLU A 264 30.47 -16.64 15.75
N MET A 265 30.46 -16.00 16.92
CA MET A 265 31.52 -16.10 17.93
C MET A 265 31.63 -17.50 18.54
N LYS A 266 30.51 -18.17 18.83
CA LYS A 266 30.50 -19.44 19.55
C LYS A 266 30.51 -20.66 18.64
N TYR A 267 29.89 -20.56 17.48
CA TYR A 267 29.64 -21.69 16.57
C TYR A 267 30.29 -21.52 15.20
N ASP A 268 31.02 -20.43 14.95
CA ASP A 268 31.61 -20.04 13.66
C ASP A 268 30.56 -20.03 12.50
N ILE A 269 29.31 -19.63 12.83
CA ILE A 269 28.20 -19.54 11.85
C ILE A 269 28.16 -18.09 11.34
N LYS A 270 28.89 -17.81 10.24
CA LYS A 270 29.07 -16.46 9.67
C LYS A 270 27.89 -15.97 8.81
N SER A 271 27.06 -16.88 8.33
CA SER A 271 25.96 -16.55 7.43
C SER A 271 24.67 -17.21 7.91
N VAL A 272 23.74 -16.40 8.33
CA VAL A 272 22.37 -16.83 8.69
C VAL A 272 21.40 -16.01 7.84
N GLY A 273 20.57 -16.66 7.06
CA GLY A 273 19.46 -16.01 6.36
C GLY A 273 18.49 -15.41 7.37
N VAL A 274 18.00 -14.21 7.10
CA VAL A 274 16.98 -13.56 7.94
C VAL A 274 15.77 -13.26 7.08
N VAL A 275 14.62 -13.82 7.43
CA VAL A 275 13.35 -13.60 6.77
C VAL A 275 12.48 -12.73 7.67
N ALA A 276 12.08 -11.57 7.16
CA ALA A 276 11.17 -10.67 7.88
C ALA A 276 9.79 -11.32 8.03
N PRO A 277 9.04 -11.01 9.10
CA PRO A 277 7.65 -11.42 9.22
C PRO A 277 6.82 -10.79 8.12
N SER A 278 5.85 -11.54 7.61
CA SER A 278 4.95 -11.01 6.59
C SER A 278 4.03 -9.92 7.16
N LEU A 279 3.62 -9.01 6.29
CA LEU A 279 2.63 -8.00 6.65
C LEU A 279 1.30 -8.65 7.13
N LEU A 280 0.99 -9.85 6.64
CA LEU A 280 -0.16 -10.64 7.09
C LEU A 280 -0.02 -11.08 8.55
N ASP A 281 1.18 -11.50 8.99
CA ASP A 281 1.42 -11.91 10.38
C ASP A 281 1.31 -10.71 11.32
N ILE A 282 1.87 -9.57 10.91
CA ILE A 282 1.73 -8.30 11.63
C ILE A 282 0.26 -7.89 11.72
N TYR A 283 -0.48 -7.96 10.62
CA TYR A 283 -1.90 -7.63 10.58
C TYR A 283 -2.72 -8.48 11.55
N LYS A 284 -2.54 -9.82 11.54
CA LYS A 284 -3.22 -10.74 12.47
C LYS A 284 -2.96 -10.38 13.93
N LYS A 285 -1.72 -10.02 14.27
CA LYS A 285 -1.35 -9.60 15.63
C LYS A 285 -1.96 -8.24 15.99
N ALA A 286 -1.95 -7.28 15.08
CA ALA A 286 -2.51 -5.95 15.28
C ALA A 286 -4.02 -6.02 15.58
N ILE A 287 -4.79 -6.78 14.77
CA ILE A 287 -6.24 -6.92 14.97
C ILE A 287 -6.58 -7.81 16.16
N GLY A 288 -5.73 -8.80 16.51
CA GLY A 288 -5.91 -9.66 17.66
C GLY A 288 -5.76 -8.92 19.00
N LYS A 289 -4.86 -7.93 19.07
CA LYS A 289 -4.73 -7.00 20.22
C LYS A 289 -5.88 -5.97 20.27
N GLY A 290 -6.55 -5.72 19.15
CA GLY A 290 -7.69 -4.78 19.03
C GLY A 290 -9.08 -5.40 19.25
N ARG A 291 -9.17 -6.58 19.83
CA ARG A 291 -10.46 -7.15 20.30
C ARG A 291 -10.85 -6.43 21.58
N PHE A 292 -11.56 -5.33 21.39
CA PHE A 292 -12.31 -4.63 22.42
C PHE A 292 -13.80 -4.71 22.14
#